data_685ce1017bca8421f423dd6fe9c0ff4e
#
_entry.id   685ce1017bca8421f423dd6fe9c0ff4e
#
_cell.length_a   1.000
_cell.length_b   1.000
_cell.length_c   1.000
_cell.angle_alpha   90.00
_cell.angle_beta   90.00
_cell.angle_gamma   90.00
#
_symmetry.space_group_name_H-M   'P 1'
#
loop_
_entity.id
_entity.type
_entity.pdbx_description
1 polymer ?
#
loop_
_entity_poly.entity_id
_entity_poly.type
_entity_poly.pdbx_seq_one_letter_code
_entity_poly.pdbx_strand_id
1 'polypeptide(L)'
;MTAALDMLAAGRPAMIWRRQVADTETPVAAALKLIEPGRGDFLLESVEGGAIRGRHSIIGLAPDLVFRAHGQHAAINRRWPHDRDAFEPCPQPTLSALRALVAACRAEVDPELPRALTCLVGYFGYETVGLVEDLAQPSADPLGLPDMMFVRPTVLLVFDRLADTLYLIAPAWPDLARDPSAIVAEAEARLDAVAARLAATHLPAPVRADTPEPSYTPALAPGRYGEMVAAAKEYIAAGDIFQVVLAQRFSAPFTLPPFELYRSLRRINPSPFLYHLDLPGFALIGSSPEILVRVRDGEITVRPIAGTRPRGKTAAEDEANRTSLLADPKERAEHLMLLDLGRNDAGRAASPGSVRVTDSYTVELYSHVMHIVSNVTARLADDRDALDAMFAGFPAGTVSGAPKVRACQIIAELEPERRGAYAGGVGYFSPDGSLDSCIVLRTAVVKDGTIHVQAGAGIVADSIPEYEQRECEAKAGAILAAAREAVSRAGESAFGQ
;
A
#
# COMPACT_ATOMS: atom_id res chain seq x y z
N MET A 1 -10.36 13.02 -29.43
CA MET A 1 -9.28 13.91 -29.86
C MET A 1 -9.64 15.38 -29.73
N THR A 2 -10.68 15.90 -30.36
CA THR A 2 -11.11 17.33 -30.26
C THR A 2 -11.37 17.75 -28.81
N ALA A 3 -12.08 16.95 -27.99
CA ALA A 3 -12.35 17.23 -26.59
C ALA A 3 -11.07 17.38 -25.74
N ALA A 4 -10.04 16.57 -25.99
CA ALA A 4 -8.77 16.65 -25.28
C ALA A 4 -7.99 17.93 -25.60
N LEU A 5 -8.02 18.37 -26.88
CA LEU A 5 -7.41 19.64 -27.28
C LEU A 5 -8.11 20.82 -26.59
N ASP A 6 -9.45 20.82 -26.55
CA ASP A 6 -10.23 21.87 -25.89
C ASP A 6 -9.96 21.92 -24.38
N MET A 7 -9.82 20.76 -23.72
CA MET A 7 -9.47 20.67 -22.30
C MET A 7 -8.09 21.26 -22.02
N LEU A 8 -7.06 20.84 -22.79
CA LEU A 8 -5.70 21.32 -22.63
C LEU A 8 -5.57 22.82 -22.91
N ALA A 9 -6.24 23.33 -23.96
CA ALA A 9 -6.29 24.74 -24.27
C ALA A 9 -6.96 25.57 -23.15
N ALA A 10 -7.91 24.98 -22.44
CA ALA A 10 -8.57 25.56 -21.26
C ALA A 10 -7.76 25.38 -19.95
N GLY A 11 -6.52 24.89 -20.01
CA GLY A 11 -5.66 24.63 -18.85
C GLY A 11 -6.13 23.45 -17.99
N ARG A 12 -6.90 22.51 -18.54
CA ARG A 12 -7.41 21.32 -17.84
C ARG A 12 -6.70 20.06 -18.34
N PRO A 13 -6.38 19.11 -17.46
CA PRO A 13 -5.82 17.81 -17.85
C PRO A 13 -6.80 17.02 -18.72
N ALA A 14 -6.25 16.21 -19.63
CA ALA A 14 -7.00 15.29 -20.49
C ALA A 14 -6.45 13.88 -20.39
N MET A 15 -7.30 12.87 -20.66
CA MET A 15 -6.91 11.46 -20.72
C MET A 15 -6.95 10.99 -22.16
N ILE A 16 -5.78 10.66 -22.72
CA ILE A 16 -5.68 10.04 -24.05
C ILE A 16 -5.67 8.54 -23.80
N TRP A 17 -6.58 7.80 -24.43
CA TRP A 17 -6.67 6.38 -24.12
C TRP A 17 -7.08 5.52 -25.32
N ARG A 18 -6.74 4.24 -25.23
CA ARG A 18 -7.10 3.19 -26.18
C ARG A 18 -7.51 1.95 -25.43
N ARG A 19 -8.36 1.15 -26.05
CA ARG A 19 -8.82 -0.13 -25.52
C ARG A 19 -8.43 -1.25 -26.49
N GLN A 20 -7.93 -2.37 -25.97
CA GLN A 20 -7.63 -3.57 -26.77
C GLN A 20 -8.01 -4.84 -26.00
N VAL A 21 -8.20 -5.93 -26.73
CA VAL A 21 -8.38 -7.27 -26.15
C VAL A 21 -7.06 -7.70 -25.50
N ALA A 22 -7.13 -8.33 -24.31
CA ALA A 22 -5.97 -8.75 -23.53
C ALA A 22 -6.14 -10.16 -22.93
N ASP A 23 -6.78 -11.07 -23.68
CA ASP A 23 -6.99 -12.47 -23.30
C ASP A 23 -5.69 -13.29 -23.26
N THR A 24 -4.66 -12.84 -23.99
CA THR A 24 -3.34 -13.51 -24.06
C THR A 24 -2.25 -12.81 -23.26
N GLU A 25 -2.51 -11.65 -22.66
CA GLU A 25 -1.52 -10.88 -21.90
C GLU A 25 -1.89 -10.87 -20.41
N THR A 26 -0.91 -11.11 -19.53
CA THR A 26 -1.11 -11.04 -18.09
C THR A 26 -0.44 -9.79 -17.52
N PRO A 27 -0.94 -9.22 -16.40
CA PRO A 27 -0.27 -8.08 -15.75
C PRO A 27 1.19 -8.35 -15.42
N VAL A 28 1.55 -9.57 -15.03
CA VAL A 28 2.95 -9.95 -14.75
C VAL A 28 3.79 -10.00 -16.02
N ALA A 29 3.26 -10.56 -17.12
CA ALA A 29 3.97 -10.56 -18.40
C ALA A 29 4.18 -9.14 -18.93
N ALA A 30 3.15 -8.30 -18.85
CA ALA A 30 3.25 -6.89 -19.20
C ALA A 30 4.26 -6.13 -18.32
N ALA A 31 4.24 -6.36 -17.01
CA ALA A 31 5.18 -5.76 -16.07
C ALA A 31 6.63 -6.16 -16.39
N LEU A 32 6.89 -7.44 -16.69
CA LEU A 32 8.23 -7.92 -17.10
C LEU A 32 8.74 -7.26 -18.39
N LYS A 33 7.83 -6.93 -19.31
CA LYS A 33 8.18 -6.23 -20.56
C LYS A 33 8.40 -4.73 -20.40
N LEU A 34 7.73 -4.10 -19.40
CA LEU A 34 7.56 -2.65 -19.38
C LEU A 34 8.20 -1.95 -18.19
N ILE A 35 8.24 -2.56 -17.01
CA ILE A 35 8.79 -1.95 -15.79
C ILE A 35 10.32 -1.86 -15.93
N GLU A 36 10.87 -0.69 -15.58
CA GLU A 36 12.30 -0.43 -15.58
C GLU A 36 12.77 -0.12 -14.15
N PRO A 37 13.81 -0.81 -13.65
CA PRO A 37 14.28 -0.65 -12.28
C PRO A 37 14.63 0.79 -11.91
N GLY A 38 14.19 1.25 -10.74
CA GLY A 38 14.48 2.59 -10.18
C GLY A 38 13.82 3.74 -10.93
N ARG A 39 12.92 3.47 -11.87
CA ARG A 39 12.24 4.52 -12.64
C ARG A 39 11.07 5.17 -11.88
N GLY A 40 10.49 4.49 -10.92
CA GLY A 40 9.26 4.88 -10.25
C GLY A 40 8.02 4.20 -10.81
N ASP A 41 8.20 3.09 -11.50
CA ASP A 41 7.11 2.29 -12.06
C ASP A 41 6.45 1.45 -10.96
N PHE A 42 5.21 1.03 -11.21
CA PHE A 42 4.49 0.23 -10.23
C PHE A 42 3.52 -0.78 -10.86
N LEU A 43 3.18 -1.79 -10.08
CA LEU A 43 2.08 -2.72 -10.33
C LEU A 43 1.22 -2.83 -9.07
N LEU A 44 -0.08 -2.61 -9.21
CA LEU A 44 -1.10 -2.81 -8.18
C LEU A 44 -2.06 -3.90 -8.64
N GLU A 45 -2.30 -4.90 -7.82
CA GLU A 45 -3.27 -5.97 -8.07
C GLU A 45 -4.15 -6.18 -6.84
N SER A 46 -5.31 -6.80 -7.02
CA SER A 46 -6.17 -7.21 -5.92
C SER A 46 -6.50 -8.69 -6.00
N VAL A 47 -6.84 -9.28 -4.85
CA VAL A 47 -7.39 -10.64 -4.75
C VAL A 47 -8.63 -10.57 -3.87
N GLU A 48 -9.75 -11.09 -4.36
CA GLU A 48 -11.01 -11.14 -3.64
C GLU A 48 -11.22 -12.53 -3.02
N GLY A 49 -11.69 -12.57 -1.75
CA GLY A 49 -12.00 -13.82 -1.06
C GLY A 49 -10.83 -14.80 -0.92
N GLY A 50 -9.59 -14.33 -0.99
CA GLY A 50 -8.37 -15.13 -0.79
C GLY A 50 -8.02 -16.12 -1.92
N ALA A 51 -8.91 -16.31 -2.90
CA ALA A 51 -8.74 -17.28 -3.98
C ALA A 51 -9.02 -16.70 -5.38
N ILE A 52 -9.83 -15.67 -5.48
CA ILE A 52 -10.24 -15.07 -6.76
C ILE A 52 -9.44 -13.78 -6.97
N ARG A 53 -8.73 -13.67 -8.08
CA ARG A 53 -8.04 -12.45 -8.45
C ARG A 53 -9.07 -11.34 -8.69
N GLY A 54 -8.83 -10.17 -8.13
CA GLY A 54 -9.69 -9.00 -8.30
C GLY A 54 -9.81 -8.57 -9.77
N ARG A 55 -10.86 -7.83 -10.06
CA ARG A 55 -11.23 -7.45 -11.42
C ARG A 55 -10.13 -6.65 -12.14
N HIS A 56 -9.50 -5.70 -11.44
CA HIS A 56 -8.54 -4.79 -12.07
C HIS A 56 -7.12 -5.01 -11.58
N SER A 57 -6.16 -4.86 -12.51
CA SER A 57 -4.75 -4.68 -12.20
C SER A 57 -4.25 -3.43 -12.88
N ILE A 58 -3.41 -2.64 -12.21
CA ILE A 58 -2.94 -1.34 -12.69
C ILE A 58 -1.41 -1.36 -12.76
N ILE A 59 -0.85 -1.04 -13.92
CA ILE A 59 0.58 -0.76 -14.09
C ILE A 59 0.73 0.72 -14.41
N GLY A 60 1.60 1.41 -13.69
CA GLY A 60 1.99 2.78 -14.01
C GLY A 60 3.44 2.85 -14.42
N LEU A 61 3.71 3.63 -15.45
CA LEU A 61 5.01 3.67 -16.10
C LEU A 61 5.53 5.09 -16.27
N ALA A 62 6.86 5.19 -16.27
CA ALA A 62 7.60 6.36 -16.66
C ALA A 62 7.07 7.67 -16.04
N PRO A 63 7.13 7.81 -14.71
CA PRO A 63 6.62 9.00 -14.06
C PRO A 63 7.34 10.26 -14.55
N ASP A 64 6.60 11.33 -14.73
CA ASP A 64 7.13 12.66 -15.07
C ASP A 64 7.42 13.51 -13.83
N LEU A 65 6.92 13.07 -12.68
CA LEU A 65 7.02 13.81 -11.43
C LEU A 65 7.19 12.84 -10.27
N VAL A 66 8.07 13.25 -9.34
CA VAL A 66 8.24 12.60 -8.03
C VAL A 66 8.09 13.64 -6.93
N PHE A 67 7.20 13.38 -6.00
CA PHE A 67 7.03 14.13 -4.75
C PHE A 67 7.64 13.31 -3.61
N ARG A 68 8.41 13.94 -2.73
CA ARG A 68 8.92 13.34 -1.50
C ARG A 68 8.84 14.30 -0.33
N ALA A 69 8.75 13.77 0.89
CA ALA A 69 8.77 14.61 2.08
C ALA A 69 9.50 13.96 3.26
N HIS A 70 10.06 14.78 4.12
CA HIS A 70 10.61 14.45 5.44
C HIS A 70 10.02 15.46 6.43
N GLY A 71 9.19 15.00 7.36
CA GLY A 71 8.42 15.86 8.25
C GLY A 71 7.64 16.91 7.47
N GLN A 72 7.76 18.17 7.89
CA GLN A 72 7.08 19.32 7.24
C GLN A 72 7.75 19.81 5.95
N HIS A 73 8.84 19.17 5.52
CA HIS A 73 9.63 19.61 4.34
C HIS A 73 9.36 18.69 3.17
N ALA A 74 8.63 19.20 2.19
CA ALA A 74 8.38 18.51 0.93
C ALA A 74 9.27 19.06 -0.18
N ALA A 75 9.57 18.19 -1.14
CA ALA A 75 10.25 18.56 -2.39
C ALA A 75 9.64 17.81 -3.56
N ILE A 76 9.66 18.44 -4.73
CA ILE A 76 9.08 17.88 -5.94
C ILE A 76 10.09 17.94 -7.09
N ASN A 77 10.24 16.85 -7.81
CA ASN A 77 11.00 16.80 -9.05
C ASN A 77 10.02 16.71 -10.23
N ARG A 78 9.92 17.78 -11.03
CA ARG A 78 9.09 17.86 -12.24
C ARG A 78 9.86 17.54 -13.52
N ARG A 79 11.15 17.22 -13.40
CA ARG A 79 12.04 16.85 -14.50
C ARG A 79 12.54 15.41 -14.36
N TRP A 80 11.84 14.59 -13.62
CA TRP A 80 12.23 13.22 -13.24
C TRP A 80 12.72 12.35 -14.39
N PRO A 81 12.13 12.37 -15.61
CA PRO A 81 12.64 11.59 -16.73
C PRO A 81 14.04 12.00 -17.21
N HIS A 82 14.46 13.24 -16.96
CA HIS A 82 15.67 13.84 -17.51
C HIS A 82 16.74 14.12 -16.45
N ASP A 83 16.33 14.43 -15.23
CA ASP A 83 17.22 14.79 -14.15
C ASP A 83 16.67 14.27 -12.81
N ARG A 84 17.29 13.20 -12.31
CA ARG A 84 16.87 12.51 -11.08
C ARG A 84 17.12 13.32 -9.81
N ASP A 85 18.00 14.30 -9.85
CA ASP A 85 18.39 15.11 -8.69
C ASP A 85 17.71 16.48 -8.64
N ALA A 86 16.91 16.84 -9.65
CA ALA A 86 16.23 18.12 -9.77
C ALA A 86 15.04 18.28 -8.80
N PHE A 87 15.25 18.01 -7.53
CA PHE A 87 14.23 18.24 -6.50
C PHE A 87 14.22 19.71 -6.06
N GLU A 88 13.08 20.34 -6.19
CA GLU A 88 12.81 21.70 -5.75
C GLU A 88 12.00 21.68 -4.45
N PRO A 89 12.42 22.40 -3.39
CA PRO A 89 11.64 22.51 -2.16
C PRO A 89 10.26 23.11 -2.42
N CYS A 90 9.23 22.52 -1.84
CA CYS A 90 7.90 23.11 -1.84
C CYS A 90 7.83 24.26 -0.83
N PRO A 91 7.24 25.41 -1.18
CA PRO A 91 7.15 26.54 -0.26
C PRO A 91 6.13 26.33 0.87
N GLN A 92 5.18 25.40 0.69
CA GLN A 92 4.17 25.08 1.68
C GLN A 92 4.58 23.87 2.52
N PRO A 93 4.01 23.70 3.74
CA PRO A 93 4.14 22.49 4.53
C PRO A 93 3.66 21.25 3.75
N THR A 94 4.20 20.10 4.11
CA THR A 94 4.07 18.83 3.38
C THR A 94 2.63 18.49 2.98
N LEU A 95 1.66 18.56 3.91
CA LEU A 95 0.27 18.20 3.58
C LEU A 95 -0.37 19.22 2.62
N SER A 96 -0.06 20.50 2.77
CA SER A 96 -0.56 21.54 1.87
C SER A 96 0.04 21.39 0.47
N ALA A 97 1.34 21.06 0.37
CA ALA A 97 2.00 20.79 -0.89
C ALA A 97 1.42 19.55 -1.60
N LEU A 98 1.19 18.47 -0.85
CA LEU A 98 0.56 17.26 -1.42
C LEU A 98 -0.88 17.53 -1.86
N ARG A 99 -1.67 18.27 -1.06
CA ARG A 99 -3.04 18.66 -1.42
C ARG A 99 -3.08 19.47 -2.71
N ALA A 100 -2.18 20.42 -2.87
CA ALA A 100 -2.05 21.20 -4.10
C ALA A 100 -1.67 20.31 -5.30
N LEU A 101 -0.79 19.33 -5.10
CA LEU A 101 -0.41 18.38 -6.13
C LEU A 101 -1.58 17.47 -6.54
N VAL A 102 -2.32 16.93 -5.57
CA VAL A 102 -3.53 16.12 -5.84
C VAL A 102 -4.57 16.95 -6.62
N ALA A 103 -4.80 18.19 -6.21
CA ALA A 103 -5.71 19.10 -6.91
C ALA A 103 -5.27 19.38 -8.36
N ALA A 104 -3.95 19.55 -8.59
CA ALA A 104 -3.40 19.75 -9.93
C ALA A 104 -3.50 18.49 -10.83
N CYS A 105 -3.69 17.31 -10.26
CA CYS A 105 -3.89 16.06 -10.98
C CYS A 105 -5.36 15.71 -11.21
N ARG A 106 -6.31 16.55 -10.77
CA ARG A 106 -7.72 16.33 -11.03
C ARG A 106 -8.05 16.51 -12.51
N ALA A 107 -8.78 15.55 -13.07
CA ALA A 107 -9.21 15.55 -14.44
C ALA A 107 -10.65 15.02 -14.55
N GLU A 108 -11.34 15.45 -15.57
CA GLU A 108 -12.61 14.85 -15.96
C GLU A 108 -12.32 13.45 -16.52
N VAL A 109 -12.99 12.44 -15.98
CA VAL A 109 -12.79 11.03 -16.37
C VAL A 109 -13.90 10.63 -17.33
N ASP A 110 -13.51 10.11 -18.50
CA ASP A 110 -14.43 9.54 -19.47
C ASP A 110 -15.20 8.37 -18.82
N PRO A 111 -16.54 8.32 -18.90
CA PRO A 111 -17.35 7.24 -18.35
C PRO A 111 -17.01 5.83 -18.88
N GLU A 112 -16.39 5.74 -20.06
CA GLU A 112 -15.92 4.46 -20.61
C GLU A 112 -14.65 3.93 -19.93
N LEU A 113 -13.92 4.78 -19.20
CA LEU A 113 -12.73 4.36 -18.47
C LEU A 113 -13.10 3.60 -17.20
N PRO A 114 -12.28 2.61 -16.81
CA PRO A 114 -12.51 1.88 -15.57
C PRO A 114 -12.36 2.81 -14.35
N ARG A 115 -13.18 2.59 -13.32
CA ARG A 115 -13.06 3.34 -12.06
C ARG A 115 -11.72 3.15 -11.34
N ALA A 116 -11.01 2.06 -11.64
CA ALA A 116 -9.67 1.78 -11.16
C ALA A 116 -8.63 2.61 -11.93
N LEU A 117 -8.67 3.92 -11.76
CA LEU A 117 -7.80 4.89 -12.42
C LEU A 117 -7.02 5.67 -11.36
N THR A 118 -5.74 5.92 -11.62
CA THR A 118 -4.85 6.61 -10.68
C THR A 118 -4.12 7.76 -11.36
N CYS A 119 -3.82 8.82 -10.60
CA CYS A 119 -2.98 9.93 -11.06
C CYS A 119 -1.71 10.10 -10.21
N LEU A 120 -1.75 9.71 -8.94
CA LEU A 120 -0.61 9.71 -8.03
C LEU A 120 -0.60 8.41 -7.24
N VAL A 121 0.53 7.70 -7.25
CA VAL A 121 0.71 6.44 -6.51
C VAL A 121 1.91 6.55 -5.60
N GLY A 122 1.82 6.03 -4.39
CA GLY A 122 2.93 6.09 -3.45
C GLY A 122 2.59 5.57 -2.08
N TYR A 123 3.32 6.08 -1.09
CA TYR A 123 3.12 5.67 0.29
C TYR A 123 3.24 6.84 1.26
N PHE A 124 2.59 6.67 2.40
CA PHE A 124 2.73 7.42 3.63
C PHE A 124 3.46 6.53 4.63
N GLY A 125 4.63 6.92 5.09
CA GLY A 125 5.33 6.26 6.18
C GLY A 125 4.63 6.51 7.52
N TYR A 126 4.89 5.66 8.50
CA TYR A 126 4.28 5.78 9.83
C TYR A 126 4.55 7.15 10.48
N GLU A 127 5.73 7.69 10.31
CA GLU A 127 6.15 8.97 10.89
C GLU A 127 5.33 10.16 10.39
N THR A 128 4.58 10.00 9.30
CA THR A 128 3.65 11.05 8.83
C THR A 128 2.53 11.34 9.82
N VAL A 129 2.29 10.47 10.80
CA VAL A 129 1.40 10.79 11.94
C VAL A 129 1.83 12.07 12.66
N GLY A 130 3.15 12.36 12.72
CA GLY A 130 3.70 13.60 13.28
C GLY A 130 3.35 14.87 12.51
N LEU A 131 2.70 14.77 11.33
CA LEU A 131 2.18 15.93 10.60
C LEU A 131 0.82 16.42 11.16
N VAL A 132 0.12 15.59 11.91
CA VAL A 132 -1.24 15.84 12.42
C VAL A 132 -1.39 15.67 13.93
N GLU A 133 -0.46 14.96 14.57
CA GLU A 133 -0.42 14.73 16.02
C GLU A 133 0.97 15.12 16.54
N ASP A 134 1.02 15.74 17.72
CA ASP A 134 2.31 16.10 18.36
C ASP A 134 2.88 14.86 19.07
N LEU A 135 3.71 14.13 18.36
CA LEU A 135 4.32 12.89 18.80
C LEU A 135 5.83 12.95 18.69
N ALA A 136 6.51 12.56 19.76
CA ALA A 136 7.95 12.28 19.69
C ALA A 136 8.20 11.14 18.69
N GLN A 137 9.36 11.19 18.03
CA GLN A 137 9.76 10.16 17.08
C GLN A 137 11.11 9.57 17.53
N PRO A 138 11.35 8.25 17.35
CA PRO A 138 12.66 7.69 17.55
C PRO A 138 13.71 8.41 16.70
N SER A 139 14.89 8.63 17.26
CA SER A 139 15.97 9.32 16.55
C SER A 139 16.67 8.44 15.51
N ALA A 140 16.69 7.11 15.72
CA ALA A 140 17.35 6.17 14.82
C ALA A 140 16.47 5.90 13.59
N ASP A 141 17.01 6.20 12.42
CA ASP A 141 16.40 5.92 11.12
C ASP A 141 17.38 5.12 10.24
N PRO A 142 17.47 3.80 10.46
CA PRO A 142 18.46 2.98 9.78
C PRO A 142 18.19 2.79 8.29
N LEU A 143 16.97 2.99 7.83
CA LEU A 143 16.62 2.85 6.42
C LEU A 143 16.72 4.16 5.63
N GLY A 144 16.60 5.31 6.31
CA GLY A 144 16.67 6.63 5.69
C GLY A 144 15.66 6.83 4.56
N LEU A 145 14.43 6.31 4.75
CA LEU A 145 13.37 6.46 3.76
C LEU A 145 12.72 7.85 3.89
N PRO A 146 12.27 8.46 2.79
CA PRO A 146 11.34 9.57 2.90
C PRO A 146 10.11 9.20 3.74
N ASP A 147 9.58 10.14 4.54
CA ASP A 147 8.34 9.88 5.30
C ASP A 147 7.14 9.69 4.37
N MET A 148 7.18 10.26 3.17
CA MET A 148 6.25 9.92 2.09
C MET A 148 6.89 10.13 0.72
N MET A 149 6.41 9.37 -0.27
CA MET A 149 6.81 9.52 -1.65
C MET A 149 5.66 9.14 -2.58
N PHE A 150 5.42 10.00 -3.58
CA PHE A 150 4.42 9.78 -4.62
C PHE A 150 5.00 10.00 -6.01
N VAL A 151 4.59 9.19 -6.96
CA VAL A 151 4.95 9.28 -8.37
C VAL A 151 3.71 9.54 -9.23
N ARG A 152 3.88 10.32 -10.31
CA ARG A 152 2.83 10.62 -11.29
C ARG A 152 3.16 9.90 -12.59
N PRO A 153 2.49 8.78 -12.91
CA PRO A 153 2.77 8.02 -14.12
C PRO A 153 2.37 8.80 -15.39
N THR A 154 3.11 8.60 -16.47
CA THR A 154 2.76 9.15 -17.79
C THR A 154 2.00 8.16 -18.67
N VAL A 155 2.02 6.88 -18.33
CA VAL A 155 1.22 5.84 -18.95
C VAL A 155 0.66 4.93 -17.86
N LEU A 156 -0.60 4.60 -17.99
CA LEU A 156 -1.31 3.60 -17.18
C LEU A 156 -1.80 2.47 -18.07
N LEU A 157 -1.61 1.25 -17.58
CA LEU A 157 -2.24 0.06 -18.12
C LEU A 157 -3.24 -0.44 -17.09
N VAL A 158 -4.52 -0.47 -17.44
CA VAL A 158 -5.56 -1.02 -16.57
C VAL A 158 -6.14 -2.28 -17.23
N PHE A 159 -5.85 -3.42 -16.62
CA PHE A 159 -6.41 -4.71 -17.01
C PHE A 159 -7.77 -4.89 -16.35
N ASP A 160 -8.81 -5.06 -17.15
CA ASP A 160 -10.12 -5.56 -16.70
C ASP A 160 -10.21 -7.06 -17.03
N ARG A 161 -9.98 -7.90 -16.04
CA ARG A 161 -9.92 -9.35 -16.20
C ARG A 161 -11.28 -10.01 -16.44
N LEU A 162 -12.36 -9.33 -16.08
CA LEU A 162 -13.70 -9.82 -16.33
C LEU A 162 -14.11 -9.63 -17.79
N ALA A 163 -13.59 -8.57 -18.40
CA ALA A 163 -13.88 -8.22 -19.79
C ALA A 163 -12.76 -8.60 -20.76
N ASP A 164 -11.67 -9.25 -20.28
CA ASP A 164 -10.46 -9.54 -21.05
C ASP A 164 -9.95 -8.32 -21.83
N THR A 165 -9.99 -7.17 -21.17
CA THR A 165 -9.72 -5.88 -21.79
C THR A 165 -8.54 -5.20 -21.13
N LEU A 166 -7.67 -4.58 -21.94
CA LEU A 166 -6.62 -3.68 -21.51
C LEU A 166 -6.93 -2.25 -21.97
N TYR A 167 -6.93 -1.34 -21.02
CA TYR A 167 -6.93 0.10 -21.29
C TYR A 167 -5.50 0.62 -21.21
N LEU A 168 -5.03 1.25 -22.27
CA LEU A 168 -3.79 2.01 -22.36
C LEU A 168 -4.15 3.48 -22.24
N ILE A 169 -3.66 4.15 -21.19
CA ILE A 169 -4.09 5.52 -20.84
C ILE A 169 -2.84 6.38 -20.65
N ALA A 170 -2.77 7.50 -21.35
CA ALA A 170 -1.71 8.50 -21.20
C ALA A 170 -2.35 9.81 -20.70
N PRO A 171 -2.19 10.13 -19.40
CA PRO A 171 -2.55 11.44 -18.90
C PRO A 171 -1.76 12.54 -19.61
N ALA A 172 -2.45 13.57 -20.05
CA ALA A 172 -1.91 14.76 -20.70
C ALA A 172 -2.14 15.97 -19.79
N TRP A 173 -1.05 16.52 -19.24
CA TRP A 173 -1.10 17.64 -18.32
C TRP A 173 -1.01 18.95 -19.09
N PRO A 174 -1.83 19.98 -18.77
CA PRO A 174 -1.80 21.23 -19.48
C PRO A 174 -0.49 21.97 -19.24
N ASP A 175 0.07 22.55 -20.31
CA ASP A 175 1.16 23.50 -20.30
C ASP A 175 0.78 24.65 -21.24
N LEU A 176 0.41 25.78 -20.68
CA LEU A 176 -0.06 26.93 -21.44
C LEU A 176 1.02 27.59 -22.33
N ALA A 177 2.30 27.20 -22.15
CA ALA A 177 3.40 27.62 -23.00
C ALA A 177 3.56 26.72 -24.25
N ARG A 178 2.83 25.62 -24.34
CA ARG A 178 2.94 24.62 -25.40
C ARG A 178 1.64 24.50 -26.19
N ASP A 179 1.78 24.13 -27.45
CA ASP A 179 0.64 23.80 -28.31
C ASP A 179 -0.06 22.51 -27.77
N PRO A 180 -1.36 22.55 -27.46
CA PRO A 180 -2.14 21.38 -27.07
C PRO A 180 -2.00 20.19 -28.02
N SER A 181 -1.88 20.43 -29.33
CA SER A 181 -1.71 19.37 -30.32
C SER A 181 -0.39 18.62 -30.14
N ALA A 182 0.68 19.30 -29.74
CA ALA A 182 1.97 18.67 -29.45
C ALA A 182 1.89 17.80 -28.18
N ILE A 183 1.15 18.25 -27.16
CA ILE A 183 0.95 17.49 -25.92
C ILE A 183 0.17 16.19 -26.20
N VAL A 184 -0.88 16.28 -27.02
CA VAL A 184 -1.68 15.11 -27.44
C VAL A 184 -0.81 14.14 -28.26
N ALA A 185 -0.06 14.64 -29.25
CA ALA A 185 0.81 13.81 -30.08
C ALA A 185 1.87 13.05 -29.24
N GLU A 186 2.46 13.69 -28.24
CA GLU A 186 3.39 13.03 -27.31
C GLU A 186 2.68 11.96 -26.47
N ALA A 187 1.46 12.19 -26.01
CA ALA A 187 0.67 11.19 -25.28
C ALA A 187 0.38 9.97 -26.17
N GLU A 188 -0.03 10.19 -27.41
CA GLU A 188 -0.24 9.10 -28.37
C GLU A 188 1.06 8.33 -28.67
N ALA A 189 2.18 9.03 -28.86
CA ALA A 189 3.49 8.39 -29.08
C ALA A 189 3.91 7.51 -27.89
N ARG A 190 3.60 7.93 -26.64
CA ARG A 190 3.83 7.08 -25.45
C ARG A 190 2.99 5.81 -25.49
N LEU A 191 1.71 5.90 -25.89
CA LEU A 191 0.84 4.73 -26.05
C LEU A 191 1.33 3.80 -27.14
N ASP A 192 1.79 4.33 -28.29
CA ASP A 192 2.35 3.54 -29.38
C ASP A 192 3.61 2.79 -28.94
N ALA A 193 4.50 3.46 -28.21
CA ALA A 193 5.73 2.86 -27.70
C ALA A 193 5.43 1.71 -26.71
N VAL A 194 4.47 1.89 -25.82
CA VAL A 194 4.05 0.84 -24.87
C VAL A 194 3.37 -0.31 -25.61
N ALA A 195 2.48 -0.04 -26.57
CA ALA A 195 1.83 -1.08 -27.37
C ALA A 195 2.85 -1.91 -28.17
N ALA A 196 3.86 -1.27 -28.75
CA ALA A 196 4.94 -1.96 -29.46
C ALA A 196 5.76 -2.88 -28.52
N ARG A 197 6.06 -2.43 -27.30
CA ARG A 197 6.75 -3.27 -26.29
C ARG A 197 5.89 -4.45 -25.83
N LEU A 198 4.59 -4.24 -25.64
CA LEU A 198 3.66 -5.33 -25.28
C LEU A 198 3.57 -6.38 -26.37
N ALA A 199 3.57 -5.99 -27.65
CA ALA A 199 3.54 -6.88 -28.80
C ALA A 199 4.81 -7.73 -28.95
N ALA A 200 5.87 -7.46 -28.18
CA ALA A 200 7.08 -8.28 -28.19
C ALA A 200 6.75 -9.73 -27.78
N THR A 201 7.14 -10.68 -28.58
CA THR A 201 6.84 -12.11 -28.40
C THR A 201 7.66 -12.78 -27.30
N HIS A 202 8.78 -12.17 -26.90
CA HIS A 202 9.69 -12.71 -25.90
C HIS A 202 9.63 -11.93 -24.61
N LEU A 203 9.49 -12.63 -23.49
CA LEU A 203 9.77 -12.08 -22.18
C LEU A 203 11.28 -11.87 -21.99
N PRO A 204 11.70 -10.92 -21.14
CA PRO A 204 13.09 -10.83 -20.74
C PRO A 204 13.62 -12.19 -20.24
N ALA A 205 14.91 -12.45 -20.47
CA ALA A 205 15.53 -13.68 -19.98
C ALA A 205 15.35 -13.77 -18.45
N PRO A 206 15.07 -14.97 -17.92
CA PRO A 206 14.96 -15.16 -16.47
C PRO A 206 16.23 -14.70 -15.77
N VAL A 207 16.07 -14.01 -14.65
CA VAL A 207 17.19 -13.62 -13.80
C VAL A 207 17.77 -14.89 -13.20
N ARG A 208 19.05 -15.16 -13.48
CA ARG A 208 19.80 -16.24 -12.85
C ARG A 208 20.77 -15.62 -11.85
N ALA A 209 20.73 -16.07 -10.62
CA ALA A 209 21.67 -15.67 -9.61
C ALA A 209 22.04 -16.88 -8.73
N ASP A 210 23.31 -17.05 -8.51
CA ASP A 210 23.81 -17.92 -7.45
C ASP A 210 23.77 -17.12 -6.15
N THR A 211 22.59 -17.07 -5.56
CA THR A 211 22.32 -16.27 -4.35
C THR A 211 22.06 -17.24 -3.20
N PRO A 212 22.73 -17.08 -2.05
CA PRO A 212 22.47 -17.92 -0.88
C PRO A 212 21.02 -17.77 -0.41
N GLU A 213 20.47 -18.82 0.16
CA GLU A 213 19.14 -18.81 0.74
C GLU A 213 19.04 -17.71 1.80
N PRO A 214 18.09 -16.78 1.70
CA PRO A 214 17.96 -15.68 2.64
C PRO A 214 17.58 -16.18 4.04
N SER A 215 18.31 -15.67 5.05
CA SER A 215 18.04 -15.90 6.46
C SER A 215 17.92 -14.57 7.19
N TYR A 216 16.86 -14.39 7.99
CA TYR A 216 16.65 -13.16 8.71
C TYR A 216 17.56 -12.98 9.90
N THR A 217 18.02 -11.74 10.06
CA THR A 217 18.65 -11.24 11.28
C THR A 217 17.71 -10.22 11.92
N PRO A 218 17.27 -10.42 13.19
CA PRO A 218 16.53 -9.42 13.93
C PRO A 218 17.36 -8.16 14.15
N ALA A 219 16.73 -6.98 14.09
CA ALA A 219 17.39 -5.71 14.43
C ALA A 219 17.56 -5.52 15.94
N LEU A 220 16.64 -6.09 16.72
CA LEU A 220 16.70 -6.05 18.18
C LEU A 220 17.67 -7.09 18.74
N ALA A 221 18.38 -6.73 19.82
CA ALA A 221 19.14 -7.68 20.60
C ALA A 221 18.23 -8.78 21.22
N PRO A 222 18.75 -9.99 21.44
CA PRO A 222 17.98 -11.05 22.09
C PRO A 222 17.37 -10.59 23.43
N GLY A 223 16.07 -10.87 23.63
CA GLY A 223 15.33 -10.50 24.83
C GLY A 223 14.73 -9.08 24.81
N ARG A 224 15.24 -8.16 23.98
CA ARG A 224 14.77 -6.76 23.96
C ARG A 224 13.28 -6.63 23.64
N TYR A 225 12.75 -7.42 22.70
CA TYR A 225 11.33 -7.40 22.40
C TYR A 225 10.48 -7.84 23.59
N GLY A 226 10.93 -8.86 24.34
CA GLY A 226 10.26 -9.27 25.57
C GLY A 226 10.24 -8.18 26.67
N GLU A 227 11.31 -7.40 26.79
CA GLU A 227 11.35 -6.24 27.70
C GLU A 227 10.34 -5.16 27.26
N MET A 228 10.21 -4.90 25.96
CA MET A 228 9.21 -3.97 25.43
C MET A 228 7.78 -4.45 25.73
N VAL A 229 7.50 -5.75 25.55
CA VAL A 229 6.20 -6.34 25.90
C VAL A 229 5.91 -6.19 27.39
N ALA A 230 6.88 -6.45 28.27
CA ALA A 230 6.72 -6.28 29.72
C ALA A 230 6.41 -4.80 30.06
N ALA A 231 7.14 -3.85 29.51
CA ALA A 231 6.89 -2.43 29.72
C ALA A 231 5.49 -2.00 29.20
N ALA A 232 5.06 -2.50 28.06
CA ALA A 232 3.71 -2.23 27.54
C ALA A 232 2.60 -2.73 28.46
N LYS A 233 2.80 -3.89 29.11
CA LYS A 233 1.86 -4.43 30.08
C LYS A 233 1.74 -3.56 31.35
N GLU A 234 2.82 -2.86 31.74
CA GLU A 234 2.75 -1.87 32.84
C GLU A 234 1.86 -0.69 32.47
N TYR A 235 1.94 -0.17 31.22
CA TYR A 235 1.02 0.87 30.74
C TYR A 235 -0.44 0.42 30.70
N ILE A 236 -0.69 -0.86 30.33
CA ILE A 236 -2.04 -1.45 30.35
C ILE A 236 -2.53 -1.55 31.80
N ALA A 237 -1.69 -2.03 32.74
CA ALA A 237 -2.03 -2.15 34.15
C ALA A 237 -2.28 -0.78 34.81
N ALA A 238 -1.57 0.27 34.37
CA ALA A 238 -1.78 1.64 34.81
C ALA A 238 -3.08 2.26 34.25
N GLY A 239 -3.71 1.62 33.24
CA GLY A 239 -4.93 2.13 32.61
C GLY A 239 -4.69 3.16 31.51
N ASP A 240 -3.46 3.32 31.03
CA ASP A 240 -3.10 4.25 29.96
C ASP A 240 -3.68 3.82 28.60
N ILE A 241 -3.68 2.51 28.34
CA ILE A 241 -4.11 1.89 27.08
C ILE A 241 -4.81 0.55 27.34
N PHE A 242 -5.62 0.12 26.37
CA PHE A 242 -6.17 -1.25 26.33
C PHE A 242 -5.26 -2.20 25.54
N GLN A 243 -4.63 -1.67 24.50
CA GLN A 243 -3.79 -2.42 23.57
C GLN A 243 -2.74 -1.49 22.94
N VAL A 244 -1.55 -2.02 22.70
CA VAL A 244 -0.53 -1.40 21.83
C VAL A 244 0.09 -2.44 20.92
N VAL A 245 0.38 -2.08 19.67
CA VAL A 245 1.08 -2.96 18.73
C VAL A 245 2.56 -2.59 18.73
N LEU A 246 3.40 -3.48 19.27
CA LEU A 246 4.85 -3.33 19.23
C LEU A 246 5.44 -4.14 18.10
N ALA A 247 6.40 -3.55 17.40
CA ALA A 247 7.01 -4.14 16.21
C ALA A 247 8.52 -4.25 16.32
N GLN A 248 9.09 -5.14 15.49
CA GLN A 248 10.52 -5.26 15.30
C GLN A 248 10.83 -5.53 13.82
N ARG A 249 12.04 -5.15 13.39
CA ARG A 249 12.52 -5.31 12.03
C ARG A 249 13.44 -6.54 11.92
N PHE A 250 13.30 -7.23 10.78
CA PHE A 250 14.13 -8.35 10.35
C PHE A 250 14.74 -7.99 9.00
N SER A 251 16.00 -8.37 8.79
CA SER A 251 16.71 -8.08 7.54
C SER A 251 17.39 -9.32 6.99
N ALA A 252 17.42 -9.47 5.68
CA ALA A 252 18.12 -10.56 5.00
C ALA A 252 18.74 -10.05 3.69
N PRO A 253 19.90 -10.58 3.26
CA PRO A 253 20.43 -10.31 1.93
C PRO A 253 19.46 -10.76 0.83
N PHE A 254 19.32 -9.94 -0.22
CA PHE A 254 18.48 -10.26 -1.36
C PHE A 254 18.96 -9.47 -2.59
N THR A 255 19.66 -10.12 -3.49
CA THR A 255 20.31 -9.49 -4.64
C THR A 255 19.52 -9.62 -5.95
N LEU A 256 18.40 -10.37 -5.94
CA LEU A 256 17.51 -10.45 -7.08
C LEU A 256 16.75 -9.12 -7.28
N PRO A 257 16.31 -8.82 -8.51
CA PRO A 257 15.41 -7.70 -8.74
C PRO A 257 14.17 -7.78 -7.82
N PRO A 258 13.71 -6.66 -7.25
CA PRO A 258 12.55 -6.64 -6.34
C PRO A 258 11.29 -7.26 -6.93
N PHE A 259 11.11 -7.20 -8.25
CA PHE A 259 9.97 -7.80 -8.94
C PHE A 259 9.92 -9.34 -8.81
N GLU A 260 11.07 -10.02 -8.65
CA GLU A 260 11.10 -11.46 -8.43
C GLU A 260 10.50 -11.83 -7.05
N LEU A 261 10.75 -11.00 -6.02
CA LEU A 261 10.08 -11.15 -4.73
C LEU A 261 8.56 -10.95 -4.87
N TYR A 262 8.12 -9.95 -5.62
CA TYR A 262 6.70 -9.72 -5.89
C TYR A 262 6.04 -10.93 -6.55
N ARG A 263 6.67 -11.52 -7.59
CA ARG A 263 6.17 -12.70 -8.30
C ARG A 263 5.97 -13.89 -7.37
N SER A 264 6.86 -14.08 -6.42
CA SER A 264 6.76 -15.14 -5.41
C SER A 264 5.70 -14.83 -4.37
N LEU A 265 5.71 -13.62 -3.82
CA LEU A 265 4.79 -13.19 -2.76
C LEU A 265 3.33 -13.28 -3.20
N ARG A 266 3.00 -12.86 -4.43
CA ARG A 266 1.64 -12.92 -4.96
C ARG A 266 1.08 -14.33 -5.15
N ARG A 267 1.94 -15.36 -5.16
CA ARG A 267 1.57 -16.77 -5.24
C ARG A 267 1.45 -17.42 -3.87
N ILE A 268 2.40 -17.13 -2.99
CA ILE A 268 2.47 -17.73 -1.65
C ILE A 268 1.45 -17.10 -0.70
N ASN A 269 1.30 -15.79 -0.77
CA ASN A 269 0.44 -15.04 0.15
C ASN A 269 -0.45 -14.03 -0.59
N PRO A 270 -1.42 -14.49 -1.41
CA PRO A 270 -2.37 -13.59 -2.07
C PRO A 270 -3.24 -12.87 -1.04
N SER A 271 -3.39 -11.57 -1.20
CA SER A 271 -4.16 -10.69 -0.32
C SER A 271 -4.91 -9.63 -1.13
N PRO A 272 -5.92 -8.96 -0.56
CA PRO A 272 -6.70 -7.93 -1.27
C PRO A 272 -5.88 -6.82 -1.90
N PHE A 273 -4.70 -6.51 -1.35
CA PHE A 273 -3.82 -5.46 -1.86
C PHE A 273 -2.42 -6.01 -2.10
N LEU A 274 -2.14 -6.30 -3.35
CA LEU A 274 -0.82 -6.70 -3.81
C LEU A 274 -0.17 -5.52 -4.54
N TYR A 275 1.06 -5.20 -4.18
CA TYR A 275 1.76 -4.09 -4.82
C TYR A 275 3.26 -4.33 -4.97
N HIS A 276 3.75 -3.81 -6.07
CA HIS A 276 5.15 -3.56 -6.35
C HIS A 276 5.29 -2.08 -6.69
N LEU A 277 5.93 -1.33 -5.83
CA LEU A 277 6.28 0.07 -6.07
C LEU A 277 7.79 0.13 -6.18
N ASP A 278 8.30 0.39 -7.38
CA ASP A 278 9.74 0.53 -7.64
C ASP A 278 10.14 2.01 -7.53
N LEU A 279 10.15 2.49 -6.30
CA LEU A 279 10.38 3.88 -5.98
C LEU A 279 11.87 4.26 -6.10
N PRO A 280 12.18 5.55 -6.31
CA PRO A 280 13.56 6.04 -6.33
C PRO A 280 14.37 5.65 -5.09
N GLY A 281 15.36 4.77 -5.28
CA GLY A 281 16.30 4.33 -4.24
C GLY A 281 15.86 3.13 -3.41
N PHE A 282 14.64 2.63 -3.53
CA PHE A 282 14.14 1.43 -2.86
C PHE A 282 12.86 0.92 -3.52
N ALA A 283 12.46 -0.31 -3.20
CA ALA A 283 11.17 -0.84 -3.63
C ALA A 283 10.32 -1.27 -2.44
N LEU A 284 9.00 -1.10 -2.54
CA LEU A 284 8.02 -1.64 -1.60
C LEU A 284 7.28 -2.80 -2.27
N ILE A 285 7.40 -3.99 -1.67
CA ILE A 285 6.78 -5.23 -2.15
C ILE A 285 5.84 -5.74 -1.08
N GLY A 286 4.54 -5.67 -1.32
CA GLY A 286 3.58 -5.96 -0.27
C GLY A 286 2.40 -6.82 -0.70
N SER A 287 1.84 -7.49 0.30
CA SER A 287 0.61 -8.27 0.25
C SER A 287 -0.23 -7.95 1.48
N SER A 288 -0.87 -6.78 1.45
CA SER A 288 -1.64 -6.27 2.59
C SER A 288 -3.06 -6.84 2.62
N PRO A 289 -3.55 -7.26 3.77
CA PRO A 289 -4.91 -7.77 3.91
C PRO A 289 -5.96 -6.67 4.14
N GLU A 290 -5.55 -5.45 4.49
CA GLU A 290 -6.43 -4.50 5.16
C GLU A 290 -6.44 -3.12 4.50
N ILE A 291 -7.65 -2.60 4.24
CA ILE A 291 -7.86 -1.19 3.84
C ILE A 291 -7.41 -0.30 4.99
N LEU A 292 -6.66 0.76 4.67
CA LEU A 292 -6.41 1.83 5.63
C LEU A 292 -7.58 2.81 5.61
N VAL A 293 -7.75 3.54 4.53
CA VAL A 293 -8.90 4.41 4.26
C VAL A 293 -9.20 4.39 2.77
N ARG A 294 -10.47 4.32 2.42
CA ARG A 294 -10.95 4.55 1.06
C ARG A 294 -11.88 5.73 1.05
N VAL A 295 -11.72 6.62 0.08
CA VAL A 295 -12.69 7.68 -0.24
C VAL A 295 -13.11 7.53 -1.69
N ARG A 296 -14.39 7.31 -1.94
CA ARG A 296 -14.93 7.14 -3.29
C ARG A 296 -16.32 7.74 -3.37
N ASP A 297 -16.58 8.54 -4.40
CA ASP A 297 -17.85 9.24 -4.58
C ASP A 297 -18.30 10.04 -3.31
N GLY A 298 -17.32 10.61 -2.56
CA GLY A 298 -17.57 11.33 -1.30
C GLY A 298 -17.92 10.44 -0.11
N GLU A 299 -17.82 9.10 -0.23
CA GLU A 299 -17.98 8.17 0.88
C GLU A 299 -16.62 7.71 1.42
N ILE A 300 -16.43 7.83 2.73
CA ILE A 300 -15.31 7.27 3.47
C ILE A 300 -15.64 5.83 3.82
N THR A 301 -14.72 4.90 3.61
CA THR A 301 -14.82 3.51 4.05
C THR A 301 -13.62 3.12 4.89
N VAL A 302 -13.86 2.52 6.05
CA VAL A 302 -12.87 1.87 6.91
C VAL A 302 -13.36 0.45 7.22
N ARG A 303 -12.45 -0.53 7.15
CA ARG A 303 -12.82 -1.94 7.37
C ARG A 303 -11.95 -2.58 8.45
N PRO A 304 -12.33 -2.46 9.72
CA PRO A 304 -11.63 -3.13 10.81
C PRO A 304 -11.65 -4.65 10.63
N ILE A 305 -10.47 -5.27 10.77
CA ILE A 305 -10.26 -6.72 10.71
C ILE A 305 -9.63 -7.14 12.02
N ALA A 306 -10.24 -8.09 12.72
CA ALA A 306 -9.70 -8.68 13.95
C ALA A 306 -10.15 -10.13 14.08
N GLY A 307 -9.55 -10.82 15.04
CA GLY A 307 -9.82 -12.23 15.26
C GLY A 307 -9.29 -13.12 14.14
N THR A 308 -8.70 -14.23 14.49
CA THR A 308 -8.10 -15.12 13.50
C THR A 308 -8.33 -16.59 13.86
N ARG A 309 -8.70 -17.38 12.85
CA ARG A 309 -8.65 -18.85 12.91
C ARG A 309 -8.03 -19.37 11.61
N PRO A 310 -7.30 -20.49 11.67
CA PRO A 310 -6.80 -21.15 10.47
C PRO A 310 -7.94 -21.64 9.59
N ARG A 311 -7.67 -21.79 8.29
CA ARG A 311 -8.57 -22.50 7.38
C ARG A 311 -8.63 -23.99 7.75
N GLY A 312 -9.79 -24.57 7.66
CA GLY A 312 -9.96 -26.02 7.76
C GLY A 312 -9.50 -26.75 6.49
N LYS A 313 -9.21 -28.03 6.61
CA LYS A 313 -8.90 -28.89 5.45
C LYS A 313 -10.17 -29.28 4.69
N THR A 314 -11.32 -29.13 5.31
CA THR A 314 -12.65 -29.45 4.76
C THR A 314 -13.62 -28.28 5.03
N ALA A 315 -14.71 -28.23 4.27
CA ALA A 315 -15.78 -27.24 4.48
C ALA A 315 -16.41 -27.35 5.88
N ALA A 316 -16.49 -28.55 6.44
CA ALA A 316 -17.01 -28.76 7.80
C ALA A 316 -16.07 -28.20 8.87
N GLU A 317 -14.76 -28.37 8.70
CA GLU A 317 -13.75 -27.76 9.59
C GLU A 317 -13.75 -26.24 9.46
N ASP A 318 -13.88 -25.68 8.25
CA ASP A 318 -14.02 -24.23 8.04
C ASP A 318 -15.24 -23.67 8.80
N GLU A 319 -16.39 -24.36 8.73
CA GLU A 319 -17.60 -23.92 9.45
C GLU A 319 -17.46 -24.06 10.97
N ALA A 320 -16.78 -25.10 11.45
CA ALA A 320 -16.47 -25.27 12.87
C ALA A 320 -15.54 -24.14 13.37
N ASN A 321 -14.50 -23.81 12.62
CA ASN A 321 -13.58 -22.71 12.93
C ASN A 321 -14.28 -21.34 12.90
N ARG A 322 -15.15 -21.11 11.91
CA ARG A 322 -15.99 -19.93 11.83
C ARG A 322 -16.90 -19.77 13.05
N THR A 323 -17.59 -20.83 13.43
CA THR A 323 -18.47 -20.84 14.60
C THR A 323 -17.68 -20.58 15.89
N SER A 324 -16.53 -21.25 16.06
CA SER A 324 -15.62 -21.03 17.19
C SER A 324 -15.13 -19.59 17.26
N LEU A 325 -14.73 -19.00 16.11
CA LEU A 325 -14.27 -17.61 16.03
C LEU A 325 -15.35 -16.62 16.49
N LEU A 326 -16.56 -16.77 15.99
CA LEU A 326 -17.70 -15.90 16.34
C LEU A 326 -18.20 -16.10 17.77
N ALA A 327 -17.96 -17.26 18.38
CA ALA A 327 -18.33 -17.56 19.76
C ALA A 327 -17.28 -17.12 20.79
N ASP A 328 -16.05 -16.82 20.37
CA ASP A 328 -14.95 -16.47 21.26
C ASP A 328 -15.13 -15.06 21.86
N PRO A 329 -15.30 -14.91 23.19
CA PRO A 329 -15.55 -13.61 23.81
C PRO A 329 -14.36 -12.64 23.67
N LYS A 330 -13.12 -13.15 23.65
CA LYS A 330 -11.90 -12.34 23.53
C LYS A 330 -11.79 -11.73 22.14
N GLU A 331 -11.93 -12.58 21.09
CA GLU A 331 -11.90 -12.14 19.71
C GLU A 331 -13.01 -11.13 19.39
N ARG A 332 -14.20 -11.34 19.97
CA ARG A 332 -15.32 -10.40 19.84
C ARG A 332 -15.07 -9.06 20.54
N ALA A 333 -14.47 -9.08 21.72
CA ALA A 333 -14.14 -7.86 22.47
C ALA A 333 -13.06 -7.04 21.76
N GLU A 334 -12.03 -7.68 21.22
CA GLU A 334 -11.00 -7.03 20.40
C GLU A 334 -11.64 -6.43 19.13
N HIS A 335 -12.47 -7.20 18.44
CA HIS A 335 -13.15 -6.71 17.24
C HIS A 335 -14.06 -5.51 17.54
N LEU A 336 -14.79 -5.52 18.66
CA LEU A 336 -15.61 -4.38 19.08
C LEU A 336 -14.78 -3.12 19.30
N MET A 337 -13.64 -3.26 19.96
CA MET A 337 -12.71 -2.14 20.19
C MET A 337 -12.22 -1.54 18.85
N LEU A 338 -11.84 -2.37 17.88
CA LEU A 338 -11.40 -1.90 16.58
C LEU A 338 -12.55 -1.33 15.73
N LEU A 339 -13.75 -1.87 15.85
CA LEU A 339 -14.95 -1.33 15.21
C LEU A 339 -15.27 0.08 15.74
N ASP A 340 -15.22 0.27 17.06
CA ASP A 340 -15.43 1.59 17.68
C ASP A 340 -14.35 2.59 17.27
N LEU A 341 -13.09 2.13 17.17
CA LEU A 341 -11.99 2.95 16.67
C LEU A 341 -12.24 3.35 15.21
N GLY A 342 -12.64 2.42 14.35
CA GLY A 342 -12.96 2.71 12.94
C GLY A 342 -14.14 3.67 12.77
N ARG A 343 -15.14 3.60 13.67
CA ARG A 343 -16.24 4.59 13.70
C ARG A 343 -15.75 5.98 14.10
N ASN A 344 -14.85 6.07 15.07
CA ASN A 344 -14.23 7.32 15.49
C ASN A 344 -13.36 7.90 14.37
N ASP A 345 -12.54 7.07 13.73
CA ASP A 345 -11.65 7.45 12.64
C ASP A 345 -12.44 8.03 11.44
N ALA A 346 -13.46 7.31 10.97
CA ALA A 346 -14.34 7.82 9.91
C ALA A 346 -15.06 9.11 10.33
N GLY A 347 -15.49 9.17 11.59
CA GLY A 347 -16.24 10.32 12.16
C GLY A 347 -15.47 11.63 12.18
N ARG A 348 -14.13 11.59 12.31
CA ARG A 348 -13.27 12.79 12.36
C ARG A 348 -13.27 13.61 11.06
N ALA A 349 -13.57 12.97 9.91
CA ALA A 349 -13.65 13.63 8.60
C ALA A 349 -15.06 13.62 7.98
N ALA A 350 -16.03 13.06 8.69
CA ALA A 350 -17.38 12.85 8.18
C ALA A 350 -18.34 13.99 8.49
N SER A 351 -19.35 14.14 7.66
CA SER A 351 -20.55 14.95 7.98
C SER A 351 -21.22 14.40 9.24
N PRO A 352 -21.63 15.24 10.22
CA PRO A 352 -22.26 14.82 11.45
C PRO A 352 -23.44 13.87 11.19
N GLY A 353 -23.52 12.76 11.96
CA GLY A 353 -24.61 11.79 11.88
C GLY A 353 -24.57 10.86 10.65
N SER A 354 -23.52 10.92 9.81
CA SER A 354 -23.42 10.08 8.60
C SER A 354 -22.71 8.74 8.83
N VAL A 355 -22.01 8.56 9.95
CA VAL A 355 -21.27 7.31 10.26
C VAL A 355 -22.24 6.15 10.44
N ARG A 356 -22.01 5.07 9.68
CA ARG A 356 -22.83 3.85 9.70
C ARG A 356 -21.93 2.62 9.71
N VAL A 357 -22.37 1.61 10.47
CA VAL A 357 -21.83 0.24 10.34
C VAL A 357 -22.73 -0.49 9.35
N THR A 358 -22.25 -0.78 8.17
CA THR A 358 -23.02 -1.43 7.10
C THR A 358 -22.97 -2.94 7.20
N ASP A 359 -21.83 -3.48 7.65
CA ASP A 359 -21.64 -4.90 7.96
C ASP A 359 -20.93 -5.03 9.29
N SER A 360 -21.34 -6.00 10.11
CA SER A 360 -20.72 -6.24 11.40
C SER A 360 -20.53 -7.71 11.70
N TYR A 361 -19.36 -8.06 12.21
CA TYR A 361 -19.00 -9.44 12.61
C TYR A 361 -19.20 -10.46 11.49
N THR A 362 -18.97 -10.09 10.24
CA THR A 362 -18.90 -11.04 9.12
C THR A 362 -17.57 -11.79 9.14
N VAL A 363 -17.56 -13.06 8.74
CA VAL A 363 -16.31 -13.82 8.62
C VAL A 363 -15.92 -13.88 7.16
N GLU A 364 -14.74 -13.36 6.87
CA GLU A 364 -14.10 -13.46 5.55
C GLU A 364 -13.04 -14.55 5.54
N LEU A 365 -13.04 -15.33 4.46
CA LEU A 365 -12.09 -16.42 4.24
C LEU A 365 -10.94 -15.93 3.37
N TYR A 366 -9.71 -16.05 3.88
CA TYR A 366 -8.48 -15.80 3.15
C TYR A 366 -7.81 -17.14 2.80
N SER A 367 -6.66 -17.10 2.13
CA SER A 367 -5.97 -18.31 1.67
C SER A 367 -5.62 -19.30 2.81
N HIS A 368 -5.18 -18.78 3.96
CA HIS A 368 -4.70 -19.60 5.08
C HIS A 368 -5.44 -19.37 6.39
N VAL A 369 -6.17 -18.30 6.50
CA VAL A 369 -6.86 -17.87 7.72
C VAL A 369 -8.25 -17.33 7.39
N MET A 370 -9.09 -17.20 8.43
CA MET A 370 -10.33 -16.45 8.40
C MET A 370 -10.31 -15.38 9.46
N HIS A 371 -10.96 -14.25 9.19
CA HIS A 371 -11.03 -13.11 10.10
C HIS A 371 -12.47 -12.63 10.30
N ILE A 372 -12.72 -12.01 11.46
CA ILE A 372 -13.94 -11.21 11.68
C ILE A 372 -13.70 -9.84 11.04
N VAL A 373 -14.63 -9.41 10.21
CA VAL A 373 -14.59 -8.14 9.49
C VAL A 373 -15.87 -7.35 9.75
N SER A 374 -15.74 -6.06 9.92
CA SER A 374 -16.85 -5.11 9.90
C SER A 374 -16.59 -4.02 8.87
N ASN A 375 -17.65 -3.37 8.39
CA ASN A 375 -17.54 -2.28 7.44
C ASN A 375 -18.18 -1.01 8.03
N VAL A 376 -17.39 0.07 8.05
CA VAL A 376 -17.84 1.39 8.50
C VAL A 376 -17.80 2.31 7.31
N THR A 377 -18.91 2.98 7.02
CA THR A 377 -18.98 4.03 6.00
C THR A 377 -19.42 5.34 6.62
N ALA A 378 -19.01 6.43 5.99
CA ALA A 378 -19.44 7.77 6.36
C ALA A 378 -19.38 8.71 5.14
N ARG A 379 -20.25 9.72 5.10
CA ARG A 379 -20.17 10.76 4.09
C ARG A 379 -19.06 11.75 4.45
N LEU A 380 -18.12 12.00 3.54
CA LEU A 380 -17.09 13.02 3.70
C LEU A 380 -17.75 14.39 3.91
N ALA A 381 -17.27 15.19 4.84
CA ALA A 381 -17.80 16.53 5.06
C ALA A 381 -17.43 17.45 3.89
N ASP A 382 -18.28 18.42 3.61
CA ASP A 382 -18.17 19.28 2.41
C ASP A 382 -16.91 20.18 2.43
N ASP A 383 -16.36 20.46 3.63
CA ASP A 383 -15.12 21.22 3.87
C ASP A 383 -13.87 20.33 3.99
N ARG A 384 -13.99 19.04 3.75
CA ARG A 384 -12.92 18.03 3.87
C ARG A 384 -12.61 17.38 2.52
N ASP A 385 -11.40 16.87 2.41
CA ASP A 385 -10.95 16.13 1.23
C ASP A 385 -10.45 14.72 1.58
N ALA A 386 -9.97 13.99 0.58
CA ALA A 386 -9.48 12.62 0.75
C ALA A 386 -8.24 12.55 1.66
N LEU A 387 -7.41 13.60 1.74
CA LEU A 387 -6.28 13.66 2.67
C LEU A 387 -6.75 13.83 4.11
N ASP A 388 -7.79 14.64 4.34
CA ASP A 388 -8.38 14.77 5.68
C ASP A 388 -8.96 13.44 6.16
N ALA A 389 -9.63 12.69 5.28
CA ALA A 389 -10.12 11.34 5.59
C ALA A 389 -8.97 10.36 5.85
N MET A 390 -7.90 10.41 5.05
CA MET A 390 -6.70 9.58 5.23
C MET A 390 -6.11 9.79 6.62
N PHE A 391 -5.84 11.03 7.02
CA PHE A 391 -5.22 11.33 8.30
C PHE A 391 -6.18 11.22 9.50
N ALA A 392 -7.49 11.23 9.28
CA ALA A 392 -8.46 10.88 10.31
C ALA A 392 -8.34 9.41 10.74
N GLY A 393 -8.08 8.49 9.80
CA GLY A 393 -7.88 7.06 10.06
C GLY A 393 -6.43 6.65 10.34
N PHE A 394 -5.47 7.54 10.17
CA PHE A 394 -4.03 7.23 10.23
C PHE A 394 -3.43 7.46 11.64
N PRO A 395 -2.50 6.59 12.10
CA PRO A 395 -2.30 5.23 11.60
C PRO A 395 -3.46 4.32 11.99
N ALA A 396 -3.61 3.19 11.31
CA ALA A 396 -4.68 2.24 11.64
C ALA A 396 -4.54 1.71 13.06
N GLY A 397 -5.68 1.46 13.73
CA GLY A 397 -5.69 0.93 15.09
C GLY A 397 -5.07 -0.45 15.21
N THR A 398 -5.22 -1.27 14.18
CA THR A 398 -4.66 -2.63 14.07
C THR A 398 -3.13 -2.67 14.06
N VAL A 399 -2.46 -1.53 13.86
CA VAL A 399 -0.99 -1.41 13.89
C VAL A 399 -0.48 -0.37 14.88
N SER A 400 -1.37 0.27 15.63
CA SER A 400 -1.02 1.24 16.69
C SER A 400 -1.56 0.81 18.06
N GLY A 401 -2.86 0.89 18.28
CA GLY A 401 -3.51 0.48 19.53
C GLY A 401 -4.64 1.42 19.93
N ALA A 402 -5.12 1.24 21.14
CA ALA A 402 -6.26 1.99 21.68
C ALA A 402 -6.04 2.37 23.16
N PRO A 403 -6.24 3.66 23.54
CA PRO A 403 -6.50 4.85 22.72
C PRO A 403 -5.33 5.19 21.79
N LYS A 404 -5.64 5.59 20.55
CA LYS A 404 -4.67 5.71 19.44
C LYS A 404 -3.45 6.60 19.76
N VAL A 405 -3.67 7.83 20.20
CA VAL A 405 -2.59 8.80 20.44
C VAL A 405 -1.64 8.30 21.54
N ARG A 406 -2.18 7.78 22.64
CA ARG A 406 -1.36 7.23 23.74
C ARG A 406 -0.59 5.99 23.30
N ALA A 407 -1.21 5.11 22.53
CA ALA A 407 -0.52 3.96 21.94
C ALA A 407 0.64 4.40 21.05
N CYS A 408 0.47 5.42 20.20
CA CYS A 408 1.56 5.96 19.37
C CYS A 408 2.70 6.57 20.21
N GLN A 409 2.38 7.24 21.33
CA GLN A 409 3.40 7.73 22.27
C GLN A 409 4.23 6.58 22.85
N ILE A 410 3.57 5.52 23.31
CA ILE A 410 4.21 4.34 23.90
C ILE A 410 5.07 3.62 22.85
N ILE A 411 4.62 3.53 21.60
CA ILE A 411 5.41 3.01 20.49
C ILE A 411 6.71 3.81 20.33
N ALA A 412 6.61 5.13 20.31
CA ALA A 412 7.78 6.00 20.18
C ALA A 412 8.75 5.93 21.40
N GLU A 413 8.24 5.61 22.59
CA GLU A 413 9.03 5.42 23.80
C GLU A 413 9.77 4.06 23.81
N LEU A 414 9.12 3.00 23.32
CA LEU A 414 9.60 1.63 23.47
C LEU A 414 10.38 1.11 22.26
N GLU A 415 9.98 1.48 21.05
CA GLU A 415 10.67 1.08 19.82
C GLU A 415 11.92 1.94 19.59
N PRO A 416 13.11 1.32 19.39
CA PRO A 416 14.37 2.08 19.29
C PRO A 416 14.56 2.75 17.93
N GLU A 417 13.83 2.33 16.90
CA GLU A 417 13.98 2.75 15.52
C GLU A 417 12.65 3.26 14.95
N ARG A 418 12.73 4.16 13.98
CA ARG A 418 11.57 4.56 13.17
C ARG A 418 10.99 3.38 12.42
N ARG A 419 9.67 3.39 12.25
CA ARG A 419 8.95 2.35 11.49
C ARG A 419 9.09 2.49 9.98
N GLY A 420 9.33 3.71 9.50
CA GLY A 420 9.40 4.01 8.08
C GLY A 420 8.11 3.64 7.36
N ALA A 421 8.20 2.75 6.36
CA ALA A 421 7.01 2.33 5.61
C ALA A 421 6.04 1.46 6.43
N TYR A 422 6.53 0.64 7.38
CA TYR A 422 5.68 -0.27 8.16
C TYR A 422 4.63 0.47 8.98
N ALA A 423 3.41 -0.06 9.02
CA ALA A 423 2.24 0.54 9.68
C ALA A 423 1.80 1.89 9.06
N GLY A 424 2.42 2.29 7.98
CA GLY A 424 2.00 3.39 7.13
C GLY A 424 0.90 2.99 6.15
N GLY A 425 0.75 3.72 5.05
CA GLY A 425 -0.22 3.46 3.99
C GLY A 425 0.41 3.42 2.60
N VAL A 426 0.05 2.44 1.79
CA VAL A 426 0.29 2.45 0.34
C VAL A 426 -1.04 2.70 -0.35
N GLY A 427 -1.04 3.57 -1.35
CA GLY A 427 -2.27 3.86 -2.06
C GLY A 427 -2.10 4.79 -3.26
N TYR A 428 -3.24 5.19 -3.79
CA TYR A 428 -3.28 6.09 -4.91
C TYR A 428 -4.42 7.10 -4.80
N PHE A 429 -4.19 8.27 -5.39
CA PHE A 429 -5.23 9.25 -5.69
C PHE A 429 -5.69 9.05 -7.13
N SER A 430 -6.99 9.16 -7.34
CA SER A 430 -7.62 9.11 -8.66
C SER A 430 -7.85 10.52 -9.21
N PRO A 431 -7.97 10.69 -10.55
CA PRO A 431 -8.24 11.99 -11.15
C PRO A 431 -9.56 12.64 -10.71
N ASP A 432 -10.54 11.85 -10.26
CA ASP A 432 -11.82 12.33 -9.70
C ASP A 432 -11.68 12.82 -8.23
N GLY A 433 -10.50 12.67 -7.63
CA GLY A 433 -10.22 13.04 -6.23
C GLY A 433 -10.49 11.92 -5.22
N SER A 434 -10.84 10.72 -5.68
CA SER A 434 -10.92 9.53 -4.84
C SER A 434 -9.55 9.11 -4.32
N LEU A 435 -9.53 8.38 -3.20
CA LEU A 435 -8.37 7.76 -2.59
C LEU A 435 -8.66 6.29 -2.31
N ASP A 436 -7.74 5.41 -2.65
CA ASP A 436 -7.75 4.02 -2.20
C ASP A 436 -6.41 3.69 -1.56
N SER A 437 -6.41 3.19 -0.32
CA SER A 437 -5.19 2.90 0.41
C SER A 437 -5.33 1.67 1.28
N CYS A 438 -4.21 0.96 1.46
CA CYS A 438 -4.09 -0.17 2.39
C CYS A 438 -2.99 0.11 3.42
N ILE A 439 -3.05 -0.59 4.54
CA ILE A 439 -2.02 -0.54 5.57
C ILE A 439 -0.76 -1.24 5.05
N VAL A 440 0.41 -0.68 5.32
CA VAL A 440 1.69 -1.34 5.00
C VAL A 440 1.94 -2.45 6.00
N LEU A 441 1.45 -3.62 5.67
CA LEU A 441 1.59 -4.87 6.39
C LEU A 441 2.09 -5.96 5.45
N ARG A 442 2.80 -6.97 5.97
CA ARG A 442 3.33 -8.08 5.16
C ARG A 442 4.07 -7.54 3.93
N THR A 443 4.94 -6.59 4.18
CA THR A 443 5.63 -5.81 3.16
C THR A 443 7.13 -5.87 3.42
N ALA A 444 7.88 -6.04 2.33
CA ALA A 444 9.32 -5.86 2.31
C ALA A 444 9.66 -4.47 1.76
N VAL A 445 10.61 -3.82 2.41
CA VAL A 445 11.41 -2.75 1.82
C VAL A 445 12.64 -3.42 1.22
N VAL A 446 12.84 -3.30 -0.09
CA VAL A 446 14.05 -3.79 -0.76
C VAL A 446 14.94 -2.60 -1.07
N LYS A 447 16.11 -2.57 -0.43
CA LYS A 447 17.07 -1.46 -0.55
C LYS A 447 18.49 -2.01 -0.45
N ASP A 448 19.38 -1.53 -1.31
CA ASP A 448 20.81 -1.83 -1.27
C ASP A 448 21.14 -3.34 -1.15
N GLY A 449 20.43 -4.18 -1.93
CA GLY A 449 20.63 -5.63 -1.93
C GLY A 449 20.15 -6.36 -0.66
N THR A 450 19.28 -5.70 0.12
CA THR A 450 18.75 -6.22 1.38
C THR A 450 17.23 -6.09 1.41
N ILE A 451 16.54 -7.13 1.88
CA ILE A 451 15.14 -7.03 2.28
C ILE A 451 15.04 -6.71 3.76
N HIS A 452 14.17 -5.76 4.08
CA HIS A 452 13.81 -5.38 5.43
C HIS A 452 12.31 -5.63 5.60
N VAL A 453 11.94 -6.40 6.61
CA VAL A 453 10.56 -6.71 6.94
C VAL A 453 10.31 -6.33 8.38
N GLN A 454 9.28 -5.53 8.63
CA GLN A 454 8.85 -5.21 9.98
C GLN A 454 7.53 -5.91 10.28
N ALA A 455 7.42 -6.47 11.48
CA ALA A 455 6.25 -7.17 11.96
C ALA A 455 6.02 -6.88 13.43
N GLY A 456 4.76 -6.81 13.83
CA GLY A 456 4.37 -6.52 15.20
C GLY A 456 3.25 -7.41 15.70
N ALA A 457 3.11 -7.45 17.03
CA ALA A 457 2.04 -8.13 17.73
C ALA A 457 1.26 -7.15 18.63
N GLY A 458 -0.02 -7.39 18.79
CA GLY A 458 -0.91 -6.62 19.65
C GLY A 458 -0.78 -7.03 21.10
N ILE A 459 -0.21 -6.16 21.93
CA ILE A 459 0.03 -6.44 23.34
C ILE A 459 -1.20 -6.03 24.16
N VAL A 460 -1.73 -6.99 24.90
CA VAL A 460 -2.84 -6.86 25.84
C VAL A 460 -2.42 -7.38 27.22
N ALA A 461 -3.28 -7.23 28.24
CA ALA A 461 -2.98 -7.63 29.61
C ALA A 461 -2.48 -9.09 29.76
N ASP A 462 -3.07 -10.00 28.97
CA ASP A 462 -2.76 -11.43 29.00
C ASP A 462 -1.59 -11.84 28.07
N SER A 463 -0.97 -10.90 27.35
CA SER A 463 0.12 -11.20 26.41
C SER A 463 1.30 -11.82 27.13
N ILE A 464 1.92 -12.82 26.47
CA ILE A 464 3.10 -13.55 26.91
C ILE A 464 4.26 -13.17 25.99
N PRO A 465 5.37 -12.58 26.51
CA PRO A 465 6.46 -12.06 25.69
C PRO A 465 7.01 -13.03 24.64
N GLU A 466 7.20 -14.29 25.00
CA GLU A 466 7.73 -15.32 24.11
C GLU A 466 6.74 -15.72 23.02
N TYR A 467 5.44 -15.57 23.29
CA TYR A 467 4.40 -15.83 22.29
C TYR A 467 4.35 -14.70 21.28
N GLU A 468 4.36 -13.45 21.75
CA GLU A 468 4.32 -12.26 20.89
C GLU A 468 5.58 -12.15 20.02
N GLN A 469 6.76 -12.53 20.56
CA GLN A 469 7.99 -12.65 19.76
C GLN A 469 7.82 -13.63 18.61
N ARG A 470 7.31 -14.84 18.88
CA ARG A 470 7.07 -15.85 17.84
C ARG A 470 6.03 -15.41 16.81
N GLU A 471 5.05 -14.63 17.23
CA GLU A 471 4.05 -14.05 16.30
C GLU A 471 4.70 -13.08 15.31
N CYS A 472 5.59 -12.19 15.79
CA CYS A 472 6.36 -11.30 14.92
C CYS A 472 7.22 -12.08 13.93
N GLU A 473 7.93 -13.11 14.41
CA GLU A 473 8.77 -13.98 13.58
C GLU A 473 7.95 -14.72 12.52
N ALA A 474 6.78 -15.25 12.89
CA ALA A 474 5.88 -15.94 11.97
C ALA A 474 5.34 -14.99 10.88
N LYS A 475 4.97 -13.75 11.26
CA LYS A 475 4.51 -12.73 10.31
C LYS A 475 5.62 -12.31 9.33
N ALA A 476 6.85 -12.13 9.81
CA ALA A 476 8.02 -11.87 8.97
C ALA A 476 8.38 -13.08 8.11
N GLY A 477 8.21 -14.29 8.64
CA GLY A 477 8.49 -15.56 7.98
C GLY A 477 7.74 -15.77 6.67
N ALA A 478 6.53 -15.20 6.51
CA ALA A 478 5.77 -15.28 5.27
C ALA A 478 6.48 -14.57 4.09
N ILE A 479 7.12 -13.42 4.36
CA ILE A 479 7.91 -12.70 3.33
C ILE A 479 9.23 -13.42 3.07
N LEU A 480 9.85 -13.98 4.11
CA LEU A 480 11.06 -14.79 3.94
C LEU A 480 10.80 -16.03 3.07
N ALA A 481 9.66 -16.69 3.25
CA ALA A 481 9.27 -17.83 2.41
C ALA A 481 9.15 -17.41 0.92
N ALA A 482 8.59 -16.23 0.67
CA ALA A 482 8.53 -15.68 -0.69
C ALA A 482 9.93 -15.35 -1.24
N ALA A 483 10.83 -14.83 -0.42
CA ALA A 483 12.21 -14.54 -0.82
C ALA A 483 12.99 -15.83 -1.14
N ARG A 484 12.84 -16.89 -0.33
CA ARG A 484 13.44 -18.19 -0.57
C ARG A 484 12.94 -18.83 -1.85
N GLU A 485 11.62 -18.78 -2.10
CA GLU A 485 11.03 -19.27 -3.33
C GLU A 485 11.53 -18.48 -4.56
N ALA A 486 11.69 -17.16 -4.45
CA ALA A 486 12.25 -16.36 -5.52
C ALA A 486 13.70 -16.77 -5.87
N VAL A 487 14.51 -17.03 -4.84
CA VAL A 487 15.91 -17.49 -5.02
C VAL A 487 15.96 -18.91 -5.60
N SER A 488 15.12 -19.83 -5.09
CA SER A 488 15.03 -21.20 -5.64
C SER A 488 14.65 -21.17 -7.12
N ARG A 489 13.63 -20.41 -7.50
CA ARG A 489 13.17 -20.26 -8.87
C ARG A 489 14.24 -19.64 -9.79
N ALA A 490 15.04 -18.70 -9.29
CA ALA A 490 16.13 -18.11 -10.06
C ALA A 490 17.27 -19.11 -10.34
N GLY A 491 17.41 -20.15 -9.52
CA GLY A 491 18.35 -21.26 -9.70
C GLY A 491 17.87 -22.35 -10.66
N GLU A 492 16.57 -22.40 -10.97
CA GLU A 492 15.98 -23.43 -11.83
C GLU A 492 16.17 -23.15 -13.34
N SER A 493 15.97 -24.17 -14.18
CA SER A 493 15.98 -23.99 -15.63
C SER A 493 14.80 -23.13 -16.09
N ALA A 494 14.96 -22.39 -17.18
CA ALA A 494 13.98 -21.41 -17.69
C ALA A 494 12.58 -21.98 -18.04
N PHE A 495 12.38 -23.29 -17.97
CA PHE A 495 11.11 -23.91 -18.31
C PHE A 495 10.12 -23.78 -17.13
N GLY A 496 9.02 -23.08 -17.34
CA GLY A 496 7.98 -22.89 -16.33
C GLY A 496 8.16 -21.65 -15.41
N GLN A 497 9.07 -20.77 -15.73
CA GLN A 497 9.28 -19.52 -14.99
C GLN A 497 8.30 -18.42 -15.38
#